data_cc5a828c8d51e8f28090b45ac2452839
#
_entry.id   cc5a828c8d51e8f28090b45ac2452839
#
_cell.length_a   1.000
_cell.length_b   1.000
_cell.length_c   1.000
_cell.angle_alpha   90.00
_cell.angle_beta   90.00
_cell.angle_gamma   90.00
#
_symmetry.space_group_name_H-M   'P 1'
#
loop_
_entity.id
_entity.type
_entity.pdbx_description
1 polymer ?
#
loop_
_entity_poly.entity_id
_entity_poly.type
_entity_poly.pdbx_seq_one_letter_code
_entity_poly.pdbx_strand_id
1 'polypeptide(L)'
;MKRVIVIGAGVAGLAAAARLQHAGYEVTLFEKEPLVGGKMNQIREEGFTFDVGPTIVMMPELYREVFETCGRNADDYIPMEKVEPLMDISFGPGDRLRLSNDLASMTAAVEAVGEKDAQGYFEYLALLYKRYLIAKDNFLQRSFRKPIDFYNPKSLVAGLRLHTLGDAYSSVAHHVKDDRLRKALAFQTLYIGISPFEGPSLYMIIPMIELLYGVWFMKGGMYAMAQAMGRLFLEQGGELRTSTPVERIVVENGCACGVEAGGTVHYADYVVCDADFPYAITQLVDEADARGKYTPHKVEDMEYSCSCFILYLGLDKRYPSDAVHSIRFASDFERNIDDIFDDARFPDDPSFYCYAPSSLDRSLAPEGCSTLYVLVPVPPLSPASPRWTDAEVAEYRDRVLDLMERETVYEDVRDHIVFERAYTPLDFAERFNAYDGATFGLRPTLGQSHYWRPHN
;
A
#
# COMPACT_ATOMS: atom_id res chain seq x y z
N MET A 1 -35.77 -6.82 -5.75
CA MET A 1 -34.45 -6.59 -5.12
C MET A 1 -33.77 -5.53 -5.93
N LYS A 2 -33.03 -4.55 -5.34
CA LYS A 2 -32.26 -3.58 -6.15
C LYS A 2 -30.98 -4.23 -6.62
N ARG A 3 -30.61 -3.96 -7.87
CA ARG A 3 -29.42 -4.49 -8.52
C ARG A 3 -28.23 -3.52 -8.37
N VAL A 4 -27.07 -4.06 -8.07
CA VAL A 4 -25.82 -3.31 -7.97
C VAL A 4 -24.76 -3.95 -8.87
N ILE A 5 -24.09 -3.14 -9.65
CA ILE A 5 -22.90 -3.56 -10.38
C ILE A 5 -21.69 -2.99 -9.66
N VAL A 6 -20.67 -3.84 -9.42
CA VAL A 6 -19.36 -3.42 -8.91
C VAL A 6 -18.33 -3.64 -10.02
N ILE A 7 -17.53 -2.62 -10.31
CA ILE A 7 -16.46 -2.63 -11.31
C ILE A 7 -15.13 -2.78 -10.59
N GLY A 8 -14.42 -3.87 -10.84
CA GLY A 8 -13.13 -4.19 -10.24
C GLY A 8 -13.26 -5.06 -8.99
N ALA A 9 -12.61 -6.22 -9.01
CA ALA A 9 -12.51 -7.14 -7.88
C ALA A 9 -11.20 -6.91 -7.09
N GLY A 10 -10.77 -5.66 -6.94
CA GLY A 10 -9.78 -5.25 -5.97
C GLY A 10 -10.34 -5.39 -4.55
N VAL A 11 -9.52 -5.11 -3.54
CA VAL A 11 -9.91 -5.31 -2.12
C VAL A 11 -11.13 -4.47 -1.75
N ALA A 12 -11.21 -3.22 -2.19
CA ALA A 12 -12.33 -2.35 -1.88
C ALA A 12 -13.61 -2.78 -2.62
N GLY A 13 -13.50 -3.17 -3.89
CA GLY A 13 -14.61 -3.72 -4.68
C GLY A 13 -15.17 -5.00 -4.08
N LEU A 14 -14.31 -5.95 -3.68
CA LEU A 14 -14.70 -7.18 -3.02
C LEU A 14 -15.39 -6.93 -1.67
N ALA A 15 -14.84 -6.02 -0.84
CA ALA A 15 -15.43 -5.67 0.43
C ALA A 15 -16.81 -5.01 0.25
N ALA A 16 -16.95 -4.11 -0.73
CA ALA A 16 -18.21 -3.47 -1.06
C ALA A 16 -19.23 -4.50 -1.58
N ALA A 17 -18.82 -5.38 -2.50
CA ALA A 17 -19.69 -6.41 -3.07
C ALA A 17 -20.23 -7.37 -2.00
N ALA A 18 -19.34 -7.88 -1.10
CA ALA A 18 -19.76 -8.78 -0.03
C ALA A 18 -20.74 -8.11 0.95
N ARG A 19 -20.46 -6.87 1.37
CA ARG A 19 -21.34 -6.11 2.27
C ARG A 19 -22.67 -5.75 1.64
N LEU A 20 -22.70 -5.36 0.35
CA LEU A 20 -23.92 -5.05 -0.37
C LEU A 20 -24.77 -6.29 -0.60
N GLN A 21 -24.16 -7.42 -0.97
CA GLN A 21 -24.85 -8.71 -1.12
C GLN A 21 -25.47 -9.13 0.22
N HIS A 22 -24.73 -9.03 1.32
CA HIS A 22 -25.24 -9.31 2.68
C HIS A 22 -26.40 -8.39 3.07
N ALA A 23 -26.37 -7.12 2.65
CA ALA A 23 -27.44 -6.16 2.89
C ALA A 23 -28.72 -6.41 2.06
N GLY A 24 -28.75 -7.45 1.20
CA GLY A 24 -29.90 -7.88 0.43
C GLY A 24 -30.02 -7.20 -0.93
N TYR A 25 -28.94 -6.66 -1.48
CA TYR A 25 -28.87 -6.29 -2.91
C TYR A 25 -28.58 -7.52 -3.77
N GLU A 26 -28.89 -7.45 -5.04
CA GLU A 26 -28.47 -8.40 -6.07
C GLU A 26 -27.19 -7.83 -6.71
N VAL A 27 -26.02 -8.40 -6.40
CA VAL A 27 -24.73 -7.82 -6.78
C VAL A 27 -24.06 -8.65 -7.87
N THR A 28 -23.68 -8.00 -8.97
CA THR A 28 -22.79 -8.55 -10.01
C THR A 28 -21.46 -7.79 -9.95
N LEU A 29 -20.35 -8.50 -9.76
CA LEU A 29 -19.00 -7.97 -9.71
C LEU A 29 -18.25 -8.34 -10.99
N PHE A 30 -17.77 -7.33 -11.72
CA PHE A 30 -16.98 -7.48 -12.94
C PHE A 30 -15.49 -7.25 -12.67
N GLU A 31 -14.66 -8.16 -13.17
CA GLU A 31 -13.20 -8.09 -13.07
C GLU A 31 -12.56 -8.36 -14.45
N LYS A 32 -11.62 -7.51 -14.87
CA LYS A 32 -10.92 -7.68 -16.15
C LYS A 32 -9.92 -8.84 -16.16
N GLU A 33 -9.29 -9.08 -15.02
CA GLU A 33 -8.31 -10.13 -14.86
C GLU A 33 -8.98 -11.50 -14.58
N PRO A 34 -8.29 -12.62 -14.83
CA PRO A 34 -8.81 -13.95 -14.48
C PRO A 34 -8.87 -14.19 -12.96
N LEU A 35 -8.14 -13.44 -12.18
CA LEU A 35 -8.06 -13.53 -10.72
C LEU A 35 -8.54 -12.25 -10.06
N VAL A 36 -9.21 -12.40 -8.91
CA VAL A 36 -9.56 -11.27 -8.04
C VAL A 36 -8.32 -10.70 -7.33
N GLY A 37 -8.45 -9.55 -6.67
CA GLY A 37 -7.43 -8.99 -5.78
C GLY A 37 -6.83 -7.67 -6.26
N GLY A 38 -6.89 -7.36 -7.56
CA GLY A 38 -6.25 -6.15 -8.09
C GLY A 38 -4.77 -6.09 -7.73
N LYS A 39 -4.31 -5.03 -7.07
CA LYS A 39 -2.91 -4.91 -6.59
C LYS A 39 -2.56 -5.89 -5.47
N MET A 40 -3.55 -6.42 -4.74
CA MET A 40 -3.38 -7.51 -3.77
C MET A 40 -3.52 -8.87 -4.49
N ASN A 41 -2.67 -9.11 -5.47
CA ASN A 41 -2.62 -10.32 -6.28
C ASN A 41 -1.38 -11.16 -5.94
N GLN A 42 -1.20 -12.27 -6.62
CA GLN A 42 -0.15 -13.25 -6.35
C GLN A 42 0.50 -13.74 -7.64
N ILE A 43 1.81 -13.96 -7.59
CA ILE A 43 2.57 -14.71 -8.59
C ILE A 43 2.77 -16.13 -8.04
N ARG A 44 2.37 -17.16 -8.82
CA ARG A 44 2.64 -18.56 -8.53
C ARG A 44 3.34 -19.19 -9.73
N GLU A 45 4.60 -19.48 -9.56
CA GLU A 45 5.44 -19.99 -10.63
C GLU A 45 6.59 -20.80 -10.07
N GLU A 46 6.92 -21.92 -10.72
CA GLU A 46 8.02 -22.84 -10.35
C GLU A 46 8.00 -23.30 -8.88
N GLY A 47 6.82 -23.37 -8.28
CA GLY A 47 6.62 -23.74 -6.87
C GLY A 47 6.80 -22.59 -5.88
N PHE A 48 7.17 -21.41 -6.34
CA PHE A 48 7.24 -20.20 -5.54
C PHE A 48 5.93 -19.42 -5.57
N THR A 49 5.66 -18.73 -4.48
CA THR A 49 4.46 -17.91 -4.31
C THR A 49 4.86 -16.55 -3.73
N PHE A 50 4.53 -15.46 -4.44
CA PHE A 50 4.82 -14.08 -4.04
C PHE A 50 3.56 -13.24 -4.04
N ASP A 51 3.38 -12.41 -3.02
CA ASP A 51 2.41 -11.31 -3.07
C ASP A 51 2.91 -10.23 -4.02
N VAL A 52 2.02 -9.69 -4.87
CA VAL A 52 2.41 -8.71 -5.90
C VAL A 52 2.56 -7.30 -5.33
N GLY A 53 1.70 -6.91 -4.39
CA GLY A 53 1.61 -5.56 -3.88
C GLY A 53 1.88 -5.43 -2.38
N PRO A 54 0.85 -5.18 -1.54
CA PRO A 54 1.05 -4.96 -0.12
C PRO A 54 1.58 -6.22 0.57
N THR A 55 2.43 -6.02 1.57
CA THR A 55 3.11 -7.08 2.33
C THR A 55 2.90 -6.96 3.84
N ILE A 56 2.38 -5.83 4.31
CA ILE A 56 2.25 -5.50 5.73
C ILE A 56 0.78 -5.41 6.10
N VAL A 57 0.35 -6.20 7.08
CA VAL A 57 -0.99 -6.10 7.69
C VAL A 57 -0.90 -5.23 8.94
N MET A 58 -1.55 -4.08 8.91
CA MET A 58 -1.79 -3.23 10.07
C MET A 58 -3.29 -3.19 10.39
N MET A 59 -3.64 -3.00 11.67
CA MET A 59 -5.05 -2.91 12.10
C MET A 59 -5.87 -4.14 11.67
N PRO A 60 -5.51 -5.37 12.09
CA PRO A 60 -6.13 -6.61 11.64
C PRO A 60 -7.64 -6.65 11.90
N GLU A 61 -8.13 -5.89 12.89
CA GLU A 61 -9.56 -5.74 13.18
C GLU A 61 -10.38 -5.19 12.00
N LEU A 62 -9.79 -4.31 11.17
CA LEU A 62 -10.48 -3.77 9.99
C LEU A 62 -10.64 -4.81 8.88
N TYR A 63 -9.68 -5.73 8.77
CA TYR A 63 -9.77 -6.86 7.84
C TYR A 63 -10.84 -7.85 8.33
N ARG A 64 -10.86 -8.14 9.63
CA ARG A 64 -11.84 -9.04 10.26
C ARG A 64 -13.28 -8.51 10.15
N GLU A 65 -13.45 -7.20 10.31
CA GLU A 65 -14.76 -6.53 10.25
C GLU A 65 -15.52 -6.82 8.93
N VAL A 66 -14.83 -7.05 7.80
CA VAL A 66 -15.49 -7.40 6.53
C VAL A 66 -16.29 -8.69 6.65
N PHE A 67 -15.73 -9.69 7.32
CA PHE A 67 -16.38 -11.00 7.53
C PHE A 67 -17.41 -10.94 8.65
N GLU A 68 -17.08 -10.29 9.74
CA GLU A 68 -17.95 -10.17 10.92
C GLU A 68 -19.24 -9.40 10.61
N THR A 69 -19.17 -8.32 9.84
CA THR A 69 -20.35 -7.58 9.37
C THR A 69 -21.23 -8.40 8.44
N CYS A 70 -20.68 -9.43 7.80
CA CYS A 70 -21.41 -10.41 7.01
C CYS A 70 -21.82 -11.67 7.80
N GLY A 71 -21.73 -11.64 9.13
CA GLY A 71 -22.16 -12.73 10.01
C GLY A 71 -21.25 -13.97 9.96
N ARG A 72 -19.97 -13.80 9.61
CA ARG A 72 -18.98 -14.86 9.56
C ARG A 72 -17.87 -14.64 10.58
N ASN A 73 -17.28 -15.74 11.07
CA ASN A 73 -16.06 -15.66 11.88
C ASN A 73 -14.86 -15.43 10.96
N ALA A 74 -14.15 -14.33 11.17
CA ALA A 74 -13.01 -13.93 10.32
C ALA A 74 -11.85 -14.93 10.37
N ASP A 75 -11.61 -15.60 11.50
CA ASP A 75 -10.51 -16.55 11.66
C ASP A 75 -10.68 -17.82 10.79
N ASP A 76 -11.92 -18.14 10.36
CA ASP A 76 -12.20 -19.24 9.43
C ASP A 76 -11.81 -18.88 7.97
N TYR A 77 -11.57 -17.61 7.71
CA TYR A 77 -11.25 -17.07 6.38
C TYR A 77 -9.83 -16.55 6.27
N ILE A 78 -9.37 -15.77 7.26
CA ILE A 78 -8.09 -15.04 7.24
C ILE A 78 -7.36 -15.21 8.58
N PRO A 79 -6.84 -16.40 8.89
CA PRO A 79 -6.01 -16.57 10.08
C PRO A 79 -4.76 -15.70 9.99
N MET A 80 -4.51 -14.91 11.03
CA MET A 80 -3.40 -13.97 11.10
C MET A 80 -2.58 -14.20 12.36
N GLU A 81 -1.27 -14.03 12.25
CA GLU A 81 -0.33 -14.07 13.37
C GLU A 81 0.50 -12.79 13.46
N LYS A 82 0.92 -12.45 14.66
CA LYS A 82 1.70 -11.24 14.91
C LYS A 82 3.15 -11.46 14.51
N VAL A 83 3.74 -10.50 13.83
CA VAL A 83 5.14 -10.53 13.39
C VAL A 83 6.03 -9.90 14.46
N GLU A 84 7.10 -10.60 14.83
CA GLU A 84 8.13 -10.11 15.75
C GLU A 84 9.49 -10.72 15.36
N PRO A 85 10.56 -9.91 15.22
CA PRO A 85 10.60 -8.45 15.29
C PRO A 85 9.81 -7.80 14.15
N LEU A 86 9.42 -6.51 14.35
CA LEU A 86 8.68 -5.75 13.32
C LEU A 86 9.53 -5.56 12.07
N MET A 87 10.81 -5.15 12.25
CA MET A 87 11.65 -4.77 11.13
C MET A 87 13.13 -4.73 11.54
N ASP A 88 14.01 -5.21 10.68
CA ASP A 88 15.44 -4.98 10.73
C ASP A 88 15.83 -3.86 9.75
N ILE A 89 16.52 -2.84 10.24
CA ILE A 89 16.93 -1.68 9.45
C ILE A 89 18.47 -1.64 9.37
N SER A 90 19.00 -1.58 8.16
CA SER A 90 20.42 -1.40 7.87
C SER A 90 20.71 0.03 7.39
N PHE A 91 21.70 0.68 7.99
CA PHE A 91 22.24 1.98 7.58
C PHE A 91 23.65 1.85 6.97
N GLY A 92 24.05 0.63 6.67
CA GLY A 92 25.34 0.26 6.12
C GLY A 92 25.97 -0.92 6.89
N PRO A 93 27.16 -1.38 6.48
CA PRO A 93 27.81 -2.53 7.09
C PRO A 93 28.02 -2.36 8.60
N GLY A 94 27.40 -3.24 9.38
CA GLY A 94 27.51 -3.25 10.85
C GLY A 94 26.67 -2.22 11.60
N ASP A 95 25.98 -1.30 10.91
CA ASP A 95 25.08 -0.33 11.54
C ASP A 95 23.63 -0.73 11.33
N ARG A 96 22.98 -1.24 12.36
CA ARG A 96 21.62 -1.78 12.32
C ARG A 96 20.78 -1.28 13.47
N LEU A 97 19.49 -1.12 13.22
CA LEU A 97 18.45 -0.84 14.20
C LEU A 97 17.32 -1.84 14.04
N ARG A 98 16.92 -2.50 15.13
CA ARG A 98 15.78 -3.42 15.13
C ARG A 98 14.57 -2.75 15.77
N LEU A 99 13.48 -2.69 15.05
CA LEU A 99 12.19 -2.24 15.57
C LEU A 99 11.38 -3.44 16.09
N SER A 100 10.74 -3.26 17.23
CA SER A 100 9.93 -4.27 17.91
C SER A 100 8.65 -3.65 18.47
N ASN A 101 7.57 -4.42 18.53
CA ASN A 101 6.39 -4.05 19.31
C ASN A 101 6.38 -4.68 20.72
N ASP A 102 7.41 -5.45 21.06
CA ASP A 102 7.71 -5.81 22.45
C ASP A 102 8.38 -4.62 23.15
N LEU A 103 7.72 -4.11 24.19
CA LEU A 103 8.14 -2.88 24.86
C LEU A 103 9.55 -3.01 25.45
N ALA A 104 9.91 -4.16 26.00
CA ALA A 104 11.23 -4.36 26.59
C ALA A 104 12.33 -4.36 25.52
N SER A 105 12.11 -5.09 24.43
CA SER A 105 13.02 -5.13 23.28
C SER A 105 13.19 -3.76 22.64
N MET A 106 12.10 -3.03 22.43
CA MET A 106 12.16 -1.69 21.86
C MET A 106 12.84 -0.68 22.79
N THR A 107 12.58 -0.77 24.10
CA THR A 107 13.28 0.07 25.11
C THR A 107 14.79 -0.13 25.02
N ALA A 108 15.24 -1.38 25.03
CA ALA A 108 16.67 -1.69 24.92
C ALA A 108 17.28 -1.17 23.61
N ALA A 109 16.54 -1.27 22.49
CA ALA A 109 16.99 -0.76 21.19
C ALA A 109 17.17 0.76 21.17
N VAL A 110 16.21 1.53 21.71
CA VAL A 110 16.32 3.00 21.74
C VAL A 110 17.29 3.51 22.79
N GLU A 111 17.45 2.81 23.92
CA GLU A 111 18.47 3.14 24.94
C GLU A 111 19.89 2.92 24.41
N ALA A 112 20.09 1.89 23.57
CA ALA A 112 21.36 1.67 22.88
C ALA A 112 21.73 2.81 21.91
N VAL A 113 20.75 3.54 21.36
CA VAL A 113 20.96 4.76 20.58
C VAL A 113 21.39 5.91 21.49
N GLY A 114 20.71 6.10 22.63
CA GLY A 114 21.04 7.10 23.63
C GLY A 114 19.87 7.44 24.55
N GLU A 115 20.15 7.70 25.84
CA GLU A 115 19.12 7.97 26.85
C GLU A 115 18.17 9.14 26.46
N LYS A 116 18.70 10.19 25.85
CA LYS A 116 17.89 11.36 25.42
C LYS A 116 17.00 11.02 24.23
N ASP A 117 17.47 10.20 23.31
CA ASP A 117 16.70 9.76 22.17
C ASP A 117 15.64 8.74 22.61
N ALA A 118 15.93 7.87 23.58
CA ALA A 118 14.95 6.98 24.21
C ALA A 118 13.82 7.80 24.87
N GLN A 119 14.14 8.80 25.68
CA GLN A 119 13.13 9.69 26.26
C GLN A 119 12.29 10.36 25.17
N GLY A 120 12.94 10.95 24.16
CA GLY A 120 12.27 11.64 23.04
C GLY A 120 11.37 10.70 22.25
N TYR A 121 11.78 9.45 22.03
CA TYR A 121 10.98 8.41 21.38
C TYR A 121 9.67 8.15 22.14
N PHE A 122 9.71 7.93 23.44
CA PHE A 122 8.50 7.66 24.23
C PHE A 122 7.58 8.88 24.33
N GLU A 123 8.14 10.09 24.45
CA GLU A 123 7.36 11.34 24.43
C GLU A 123 6.66 11.52 23.08
N TYR A 124 7.37 11.24 21.97
CA TYR A 124 6.82 11.32 20.63
C TYR A 124 5.72 10.29 20.40
N LEU A 125 5.95 9.06 20.81
CA LEU A 125 4.94 7.99 20.69
C LEU A 125 3.66 8.32 21.46
N ALA A 126 3.79 8.88 22.68
CA ALA A 126 2.64 9.35 23.45
C ALA A 126 1.91 10.53 22.78
N LEU A 127 2.63 11.43 22.12
CA LEU A 127 2.04 12.52 21.31
C LEU A 127 1.28 11.97 20.12
N LEU A 128 1.88 11.03 19.39
CA LEU A 128 1.25 10.40 18.22
C LEU A 128 -0.02 9.64 18.60
N TYR A 129 -0.02 8.95 19.73
CA TYR A 129 -1.22 8.28 20.22
C TYR A 129 -2.36 9.26 20.51
N LYS A 130 -2.09 10.40 21.12
CA LYS A 130 -3.09 11.47 21.33
C LYS A 130 -3.63 12.00 20.00
N ARG A 131 -2.75 12.21 19.00
CA ARG A 131 -3.14 12.62 17.64
C ARG A 131 -4.01 11.56 16.96
N TYR A 132 -3.65 10.29 17.10
CA TYR A 132 -4.42 9.17 16.56
C TYR A 132 -5.86 9.15 17.10
N LEU A 133 -6.05 9.29 18.41
CA LEU A 133 -7.40 9.35 19.00
C LEU A 133 -8.24 10.50 18.42
N ILE A 134 -7.62 11.68 18.23
CA ILE A 134 -8.30 12.83 17.60
C ILE A 134 -8.62 12.53 16.12
N ALA A 135 -7.66 11.96 15.38
CA ALA A 135 -7.83 11.63 13.98
C ALA A 135 -8.88 10.54 13.76
N LYS A 136 -8.87 9.49 14.59
CA LYS A 136 -9.83 8.38 14.54
C LYS A 136 -11.26 8.89 14.66
N ASP A 137 -11.57 9.67 15.71
CA ASP A 137 -12.93 10.12 16.01
C ASP A 137 -13.45 11.22 15.07
N ASN A 138 -12.55 12.00 14.46
CA ASN A 138 -12.95 13.18 13.69
C ASN A 138 -12.72 13.05 12.19
N PHE A 139 -11.82 12.16 11.75
CA PHE A 139 -11.41 12.08 10.34
C PHE A 139 -11.43 10.65 9.77
N LEU A 140 -10.86 9.65 10.45
CA LEU A 140 -10.72 8.30 9.87
C LEU A 140 -12.04 7.54 9.77
N GLN A 141 -12.94 7.72 10.73
CA GLN A 141 -14.22 7.02 10.79
C GLN A 141 -15.40 7.88 10.29
N ARG A 142 -15.11 8.96 9.55
CA ARG A 142 -16.13 9.89 9.05
C ARG A 142 -16.09 10.02 7.54
N SER A 143 -17.27 10.12 6.94
CA SER A 143 -17.46 10.49 5.56
C SER A 143 -17.62 12.02 5.44
N PHE A 144 -16.91 12.64 4.50
CA PHE A 144 -16.96 14.09 4.21
C PHE A 144 -17.62 14.31 2.86
N ARG A 145 -18.94 14.36 2.81
CA ARG A 145 -19.69 14.54 1.56
C ARG A 145 -20.03 16.00 1.26
N LYS A 146 -20.20 16.82 2.28
CA LYS A 146 -20.56 18.24 2.18
C LYS A 146 -19.49 19.10 2.83
N PRO A 147 -19.30 20.36 2.37
CA PRO A 147 -18.35 21.27 3.00
C PRO A 147 -18.52 21.40 4.52
N ILE A 148 -19.76 21.40 5.01
CA ILE A 148 -20.06 21.52 6.44
C ILE A 148 -19.57 20.31 7.26
N ASP A 149 -19.41 19.13 6.65
CA ASP A 149 -18.91 17.94 7.32
C ASP A 149 -17.43 18.13 7.71
N PHE A 150 -16.69 18.87 6.89
CA PHE A 150 -15.28 19.20 7.10
C PHE A 150 -15.10 20.58 7.78
N TYR A 151 -15.74 21.62 7.23
CA TYR A 151 -15.64 23.00 7.71
C TYR A 151 -16.65 23.29 8.83
N ASN A 152 -16.43 22.73 10.01
CA ASN A 152 -17.20 23.00 11.21
C ASN A 152 -16.28 23.27 12.40
N PRO A 153 -16.75 23.97 13.47
CA PRO A 153 -15.91 24.33 14.60
C PRO A 153 -15.20 23.16 15.27
N LYS A 154 -15.83 21.98 15.31
CA LYS A 154 -15.24 20.77 15.90
C LYS A 154 -14.06 20.25 15.09
N SER A 155 -14.24 20.15 13.76
CA SER A 155 -13.16 19.71 12.85
C SER A 155 -12.02 20.73 12.79
N LEU A 156 -12.32 22.04 12.85
CA LEU A 156 -11.30 23.08 12.90
C LEU A 156 -10.44 22.98 14.15
N VAL A 157 -11.07 22.86 15.34
CA VAL A 157 -10.36 22.66 16.61
C VAL A 157 -9.54 21.36 16.60
N ALA A 158 -10.09 20.28 16.04
CA ALA A 158 -9.39 19.01 15.91
C ALA A 158 -8.16 19.18 14.98
N GLY A 159 -8.30 19.82 13.83
CA GLY A 159 -7.21 20.11 12.90
C GLY A 159 -6.08 20.92 13.53
N LEU A 160 -6.42 21.97 14.29
CA LEU A 160 -5.42 22.77 15.04
C LEU A 160 -4.67 21.91 16.08
N ARG A 161 -5.35 21.00 16.75
CA ARG A 161 -4.74 20.09 17.75
C ARG A 161 -3.85 19.01 17.12
N LEU A 162 -4.09 18.67 15.85
CA LEU A 162 -3.29 17.69 15.12
C LEU A 162 -1.94 18.25 14.66
N HIS A 163 -1.75 19.58 14.68
CA HIS A 163 -0.51 20.24 14.23
C HIS A 163 -0.04 19.75 12.84
N THR A 164 -0.95 19.75 11.87
CA THR A 164 -0.74 19.17 10.54
C THR A 164 0.15 19.99 9.60
N LEU A 165 0.61 21.17 10.02
CA LEU A 165 1.34 22.12 9.16
C LEU A 165 2.83 21.84 8.98
N GLY A 166 3.40 20.87 9.72
CA GLY A 166 4.80 20.45 9.56
C GLY A 166 4.89 19.14 8.77
N ASP A 167 6.07 18.87 8.21
CA ASP A 167 6.39 17.59 7.58
C ASP A 167 6.67 16.49 8.61
N ALA A 168 6.68 15.25 8.12
CA ALA A 168 6.85 14.06 8.95
C ALA A 168 8.22 14.02 9.61
N TYR A 169 9.30 14.23 8.83
CA TYR A 169 10.67 14.14 9.32
C TYR A 169 10.98 15.20 10.37
N SER A 170 10.63 16.47 10.12
CA SER A 170 10.78 17.56 11.08
C SER A 170 9.99 17.31 12.37
N SER A 171 8.82 16.70 12.29
CA SER A 171 8.02 16.34 13.47
C SER A 171 8.77 15.37 14.41
N VAL A 172 9.46 14.38 13.85
CA VAL A 172 10.32 13.45 14.62
C VAL A 172 11.52 14.20 15.19
N ALA A 173 12.16 15.03 14.37
CA ALA A 173 13.40 15.73 14.72
C ALA A 173 13.27 16.67 15.95
N HIS A 174 12.05 17.10 16.29
CA HIS A 174 11.80 17.86 17.53
C HIS A 174 11.97 17.03 18.80
N HIS A 175 11.84 15.70 18.71
CA HIS A 175 11.89 14.80 19.85
C HIS A 175 13.15 13.92 19.86
N VAL A 176 13.59 13.48 18.69
CA VAL A 176 14.69 12.53 18.50
C VAL A 176 15.84 13.23 17.78
N LYS A 177 17.08 13.01 18.22
CA LYS A 177 18.30 13.63 17.64
C LYS A 177 19.07 12.69 16.74
N ASP A 178 19.10 11.38 17.07
CA ASP A 178 19.77 10.39 16.24
C ASP A 178 19.08 10.27 14.88
N ASP A 179 19.87 10.44 13.81
CA ASP A 179 19.37 10.47 12.44
C ASP A 179 18.81 9.13 11.98
N ARG A 180 19.39 8.02 12.45
CA ARG A 180 18.92 6.65 12.12
C ARG A 180 17.52 6.43 12.69
N LEU A 181 17.29 6.83 13.93
CA LEU A 181 15.98 6.69 14.57
C LEU A 181 14.95 7.63 13.93
N ARG A 182 15.35 8.84 13.48
CA ARG A 182 14.47 9.73 12.71
C ARG A 182 14.03 9.08 11.42
N LYS A 183 14.99 8.55 10.63
CA LYS A 183 14.72 7.83 9.38
C LYS A 183 13.82 6.64 9.62
N ALA A 184 14.13 5.82 10.63
CA ALA A 184 13.37 4.64 11.02
C ALA A 184 11.91 4.95 11.42
N LEU A 185 11.62 6.15 11.91
CA LEU A 185 10.27 6.57 12.29
C LEU A 185 9.53 7.36 11.19
N ALA A 186 10.23 7.92 10.20
CA ALA A 186 9.61 8.78 9.19
C ALA A 186 9.39 8.08 7.83
N PHE A 187 10.14 7.02 7.52
CA PHE A 187 10.08 6.40 6.19
C PHE A 187 8.71 5.79 5.86
N GLN A 188 7.88 5.46 6.85
CA GLN A 188 6.55 4.88 6.63
C GLN A 188 5.60 5.79 5.82
N THR A 189 5.94 7.07 5.63
CA THR A 189 5.22 7.92 4.68
C THR A 189 5.35 7.42 3.24
N LEU A 190 6.41 6.68 2.93
CA LEU A 190 6.59 6.02 1.63
C LEU A 190 5.56 4.90 1.39
N TYR A 191 4.96 4.31 2.44
CA TYR A 191 3.87 3.33 2.30
C TYR A 191 2.62 3.90 1.63
N ILE A 192 2.47 5.21 1.68
CA ILE A 192 1.37 5.94 1.03
C ILE A 192 1.86 6.82 -0.14
N GLY A 193 3.12 6.65 -0.53
CA GLY A 193 3.71 7.26 -1.72
C GLY A 193 3.99 8.77 -1.61
N ILE A 194 4.38 9.25 -0.42
CA ILE A 194 4.77 10.66 -0.21
C ILE A 194 6.12 10.76 0.50
N SER A 195 6.93 11.76 0.12
CA SER A 195 8.21 12.07 0.74
C SER A 195 8.05 12.33 2.26
N PRO A 196 8.92 11.80 3.13
CA PRO A 196 8.91 12.12 4.56
C PRO A 196 9.24 13.60 4.85
N PHE A 197 9.91 14.29 3.91
CA PHE A 197 10.29 15.69 4.02
C PHE A 197 9.19 16.66 3.57
N GLU A 198 8.14 16.17 2.91
CA GLU A 198 7.00 16.97 2.45
C GLU A 198 5.66 16.46 2.99
N GLY A 199 5.59 15.17 3.30
CA GLY A 199 4.37 14.54 3.81
C GLY A 199 3.93 15.15 5.14
N PRO A 200 2.63 15.51 5.27
CA PRO A 200 2.10 16.04 6.52
C PRO A 200 2.43 15.20 7.75
N SER A 201 2.84 15.82 8.84
CA SER A 201 3.18 15.15 10.10
C SER A 201 2.03 14.33 10.70
N LEU A 202 0.80 14.50 10.19
CA LEU A 202 -0.34 13.66 10.53
C LEU A 202 -0.11 12.18 10.17
N TYR A 203 0.62 11.91 9.07
CA TYR A 203 0.90 10.54 8.65
C TYR A 203 1.84 9.78 9.57
N MET A 204 2.45 10.46 10.54
CA MET A 204 3.23 9.82 11.61
C MET A 204 2.39 8.95 12.55
N ILE A 205 1.08 8.94 12.40
CA ILE A 205 0.22 7.91 13.04
C ILE A 205 0.48 6.50 12.47
N ILE A 206 1.02 6.38 11.25
CA ILE A 206 1.34 5.07 10.63
C ILE A 206 2.40 4.32 11.45
N PRO A 207 3.63 4.87 11.68
CA PRO A 207 4.61 4.21 12.52
C PRO A 207 4.11 3.98 13.95
N MET A 208 3.28 4.87 14.49
CA MET A 208 2.67 4.66 15.80
C MET A 208 1.77 3.41 15.80
N ILE A 209 0.98 3.21 14.73
CA ILE A 209 0.14 2.01 14.60
C ILE A 209 1.01 0.75 14.55
N GLU A 210 2.07 0.74 13.75
CA GLU A 210 3.01 -0.38 13.70
C GLU A 210 3.61 -0.70 15.07
N LEU A 211 4.14 0.31 15.76
CA LEU A 211 4.86 0.14 17.03
C LEU A 211 3.92 -0.25 18.18
N LEU A 212 2.69 0.28 18.24
CA LEU A 212 1.77 0.00 19.35
C LEU A 212 0.86 -1.20 19.11
N TYR A 213 0.40 -1.41 17.87
CA TYR A 213 -0.56 -2.48 17.55
C TYR A 213 0.10 -3.65 16.83
N GLY A 214 1.30 -3.44 16.32
CA GLY A 214 2.11 -4.45 15.63
C GLY A 214 1.78 -4.60 14.16
N VAL A 215 2.66 -5.32 13.49
CA VAL A 215 2.48 -5.85 12.14
C VAL A 215 2.03 -7.29 12.24
N TRP A 216 1.15 -7.70 11.33
CA TRP A 216 0.58 -9.03 11.29
C TRP A 216 0.89 -9.69 9.95
N PHE A 217 1.00 -10.99 9.96
CA PHE A 217 1.14 -11.83 8.78
C PHE A 217 -0.15 -12.63 8.56
N MET A 218 -0.61 -12.66 7.33
CA MET A 218 -1.75 -13.49 6.92
C MET A 218 -1.24 -14.78 6.31
N LYS A 219 -1.68 -15.92 6.83
CA LYS A 219 -1.25 -17.22 6.32
C LYS A 219 -1.66 -17.38 4.85
N GLY A 220 -0.70 -17.77 4.01
CA GLY A 220 -0.86 -17.84 2.56
C GLY A 220 -0.55 -16.52 1.83
N GLY A 221 -0.10 -15.48 2.55
CA GLY A 221 0.20 -14.14 2.02
C GLY A 221 -1.01 -13.22 1.97
N MET A 222 -0.79 -11.99 1.55
CA MET A 222 -1.83 -10.96 1.46
C MET A 222 -2.95 -11.31 0.47
N TYR A 223 -2.63 -12.05 -0.58
CA TYR A 223 -3.63 -12.49 -1.56
C TYR A 223 -4.72 -13.38 -0.95
N ALA A 224 -4.42 -14.09 0.15
CA ALA A 224 -5.42 -14.89 0.86
C ALA A 224 -6.63 -14.04 1.31
N MET A 225 -6.44 -12.75 1.62
CA MET A 225 -7.53 -11.81 1.92
C MET A 225 -8.48 -11.64 0.73
N ALA A 226 -7.93 -11.38 -0.46
CA ALA A 226 -8.74 -11.18 -1.66
C ALA A 226 -9.51 -12.45 -2.01
N GLN A 227 -8.86 -13.61 -1.93
CA GLN A 227 -9.51 -14.91 -2.15
C GLN A 227 -10.63 -15.16 -1.12
N ALA A 228 -10.39 -14.86 0.14
CA ALA A 228 -11.36 -15.03 1.21
C ALA A 228 -12.58 -14.12 1.04
N MET A 229 -12.38 -12.85 0.65
CA MET A 229 -13.49 -11.93 0.33
C MET A 229 -14.29 -12.40 -0.89
N GLY A 230 -13.62 -12.87 -1.95
CA GLY A 230 -14.27 -13.45 -3.14
C GLY A 230 -15.11 -14.66 -2.77
N ARG A 231 -14.57 -15.58 -1.95
CA ARG A 231 -15.29 -16.74 -1.41
C ARG A 231 -16.51 -16.30 -0.61
N LEU A 232 -16.36 -15.36 0.32
CA LEU A 232 -17.47 -14.83 1.11
C LEU A 232 -18.59 -14.26 0.24
N PHE A 233 -18.25 -13.49 -0.79
CA PHE A 233 -19.20 -12.91 -1.73
C PHE A 233 -20.00 -13.99 -2.49
N LEU A 234 -19.32 -15.02 -3.00
CA LEU A 234 -19.95 -16.14 -3.71
C LEU A 234 -20.82 -16.99 -2.77
N GLU A 235 -20.39 -17.27 -1.54
CA GLU A 235 -21.17 -18.00 -0.54
C GLU A 235 -22.49 -17.30 -0.18
N GLN A 236 -22.55 -15.97 -0.35
CA GLN A 236 -23.76 -15.17 -0.14
C GLN A 236 -24.67 -15.12 -1.38
N GLY A 237 -24.29 -15.78 -2.47
CA GLY A 237 -25.05 -15.83 -3.72
C GLY A 237 -24.77 -14.64 -4.65
N GLY A 238 -23.67 -13.92 -4.47
CA GLY A 238 -23.20 -12.88 -5.38
C GLY A 238 -22.70 -13.48 -6.71
N GLU A 239 -22.79 -12.70 -7.79
CA GLU A 239 -22.30 -13.10 -9.12
C GLU A 239 -20.95 -12.44 -9.41
N LEU A 240 -19.90 -13.26 -9.64
CA LEU A 240 -18.55 -12.81 -10.01
C LEU A 240 -18.24 -13.18 -11.46
N ARG A 241 -17.89 -12.18 -12.27
CA ARG A 241 -17.49 -12.30 -13.68
C ARG A 241 -16.04 -11.85 -13.83
N THR A 242 -15.11 -12.79 -13.80
CA THR A 242 -13.70 -12.56 -14.12
C THR A 242 -13.46 -12.58 -15.63
N SER A 243 -12.29 -12.13 -16.08
CA SER A 243 -11.93 -11.99 -17.50
C SER A 243 -12.99 -11.23 -18.31
N THR A 244 -13.68 -10.28 -17.65
CA THR A 244 -14.78 -9.51 -18.21
C THR A 244 -14.54 -8.02 -17.95
N PRO A 245 -13.71 -7.36 -18.75
CA PRO A 245 -13.45 -5.92 -18.59
C PRO A 245 -14.74 -5.11 -18.83
N VAL A 246 -14.96 -4.13 -17.96
CA VAL A 246 -15.95 -3.09 -18.21
C VAL A 246 -15.36 -2.08 -19.16
N GLU A 247 -16.06 -1.84 -20.27
CA GLU A 247 -15.64 -0.94 -21.34
C GLU A 247 -16.10 0.49 -21.07
N ARG A 248 -17.30 0.64 -20.44
CA ARG A 248 -17.92 1.93 -20.19
C ARG A 248 -18.96 1.87 -19.07
N ILE A 249 -19.08 2.95 -18.31
CA ILE A 249 -20.21 3.19 -17.40
C ILE A 249 -21.34 3.87 -18.22
N VAL A 250 -22.51 3.27 -18.24
CA VAL A 250 -23.68 3.82 -18.92
C VAL A 250 -24.32 4.89 -18.05
N VAL A 251 -24.40 6.11 -18.56
CA VAL A 251 -25.00 7.26 -17.87
C VAL A 251 -26.25 7.71 -18.64
N GLU A 252 -27.39 7.77 -17.95
CA GLU A 252 -28.64 8.28 -18.50
C GLU A 252 -29.19 9.37 -17.57
N ASN A 253 -29.53 10.53 -18.13
CA ASN A 253 -30.04 11.67 -17.36
C ASN A 253 -29.15 12.10 -16.19
N GLY A 254 -27.81 12.00 -16.36
CA GLY A 254 -26.82 12.34 -15.33
C GLY A 254 -26.67 11.31 -14.19
N CYS A 255 -27.24 10.11 -14.34
CA CYS A 255 -27.13 9.02 -13.39
C CYS A 255 -26.49 7.78 -14.03
N ALA A 256 -25.53 7.14 -13.33
CA ALA A 256 -25.02 5.84 -13.74
C ALA A 256 -26.14 4.80 -13.57
N CYS A 257 -26.49 4.11 -14.67
CA CYS A 257 -27.58 3.13 -14.69
C CYS A 257 -27.15 1.73 -15.14
N GLY A 258 -25.85 1.51 -15.40
CA GLY A 258 -25.32 0.24 -15.84
C GLY A 258 -23.89 0.34 -16.32
N VAL A 259 -23.41 -0.76 -16.91
CA VAL A 259 -22.10 -0.85 -17.55
C VAL A 259 -22.20 -1.55 -18.89
N GLU A 260 -21.27 -1.27 -19.78
CA GLU A 260 -21.04 -2.06 -20.99
C GLU A 260 -19.84 -2.98 -20.75
N ALA A 261 -20.04 -4.27 -20.99
CA ALA A 261 -19.01 -5.28 -20.83
C ALA A 261 -19.23 -6.42 -21.84
N GLY A 262 -18.20 -6.80 -22.59
CA GLY A 262 -18.28 -7.81 -23.65
C GLY A 262 -19.28 -7.42 -24.75
N GLY A 263 -19.39 -6.13 -25.10
CA GLY A 263 -20.32 -5.60 -26.10
C GLY A 263 -21.81 -5.67 -25.68
N THR A 264 -22.10 -5.92 -24.41
CA THR A 264 -23.48 -6.01 -23.87
C THR A 264 -23.65 -5.00 -22.74
N VAL A 265 -24.81 -4.32 -22.74
CA VAL A 265 -25.19 -3.40 -21.67
C VAL A 265 -25.88 -4.18 -20.54
N HIS A 266 -25.34 -4.05 -19.34
CA HIS A 266 -25.88 -4.59 -18.09
C HIS A 266 -26.45 -3.44 -17.25
N TYR A 267 -27.75 -3.42 -17.03
CA TYR A 267 -28.42 -2.37 -16.26
C TYR A 267 -28.52 -2.71 -14.79
N ALA A 268 -28.32 -1.72 -13.91
CA ALA A 268 -28.46 -1.82 -12.47
C ALA A 268 -29.02 -0.52 -11.86
N ASP A 269 -29.49 -0.59 -10.61
CA ASP A 269 -29.95 0.60 -9.87
C ASP A 269 -28.76 1.44 -9.34
N TYR A 270 -27.60 0.81 -9.14
CA TYR A 270 -26.38 1.45 -8.65
C TYR A 270 -25.16 0.85 -9.33
N VAL A 271 -24.15 1.69 -9.54
CA VAL A 271 -22.82 1.30 -10.04
C VAL A 271 -21.77 1.74 -9.00
N VAL A 272 -20.96 0.82 -8.53
CA VAL A 272 -19.79 1.07 -7.67
C VAL A 272 -18.56 0.81 -8.50
N CYS A 273 -17.59 1.74 -8.52
CA CYS A 273 -16.35 1.59 -9.28
C CYS A 273 -15.15 1.55 -8.32
N ASP A 274 -14.41 0.43 -8.35
CA ASP A 274 -13.14 0.21 -7.62
C ASP A 274 -11.91 0.31 -8.55
N ALA A 275 -12.10 0.75 -9.80
CA ALA A 275 -10.99 1.01 -10.69
C ALA A 275 -10.20 2.25 -10.24
N ASP A 276 -8.92 2.33 -10.62
CA ASP A 276 -8.10 3.50 -10.38
C ASP A 276 -8.83 4.78 -10.81
N PHE A 277 -8.87 5.81 -9.93
CA PHE A 277 -9.71 6.99 -10.14
C PHE A 277 -9.44 7.70 -11.46
N PRO A 278 -8.19 8.01 -11.85
CA PRO A 278 -7.92 8.62 -13.15
C PRO A 278 -8.41 7.77 -14.32
N TYR A 279 -8.18 6.46 -14.27
CA TYR A 279 -8.66 5.53 -15.30
C TYR A 279 -10.20 5.52 -15.35
N ALA A 280 -10.85 5.37 -14.20
CA ALA A 280 -12.31 5.34 -14.15
C ALA A 280 -12.93 6.59 -14.76
N ILE A 281 -12.46 7.78 -14.39
CA ILE A 281 -13.08 9.04 -14.82
C ILE A 281 -12.72 9.41 -16.26
N THR A 282 -11.54 9.00 -16.77
CA THR A 282 -11.10 9.36 -18.13
C THR A 282 -11.43 8.31 -19.17
N GLN A 283 -11.51 7.02 -18.79
CA GLN A 283 -11.70 5.92 -19.72
C GLN A 283 -13.08 5.26 -19.63
N LEU A 284 -13.71 5.22 -18.43
CA LEU A 284 -15.00 4.55 -18.26
C LEU A 284 -16.20 5.50 -18.30
N VAL A 285 -16.00 6.82 -18.18
CA VAL A 285 -17.07 7.83 -18.25
C VAL A 285 -16.89 8.69 -19.49
N ASP A 286 -17.73 8.49 -20.51
CA ASP A 286 -17.64 9.22 -21.78
C ASP A 286 -18.24 10.63 -21.71
N GLU A 287 -19.33 10.79 -20.96
CA GLU A 287 -20.06 12.04 -20.90
C GLU A 287 -19.32 13.10 -20.09
N ALA A 288 -18.97 14.22 -20.72
CA ALA A 288 -18.25 15.32 -20.08
C ALA A 288 -18.97 15.85 -18.83
N ASP A 289 -20.30 15.96 -18.89
CA ASP A 289 -21.11 16.45 -17.77
C ASP A 289 -21.12 15.48 -16.59
N ALA A 290 -21.00 14.17 -16.86
CA ALA A 290 -20.92 13.14 -15.80
C ALA A 290 -19.55 13.14 -15.07
N ARG A 291 -18.46 13.57 -15.75
CA ARG A 291 -17.15 13.75 -15.12
C ARG A 291 -17.10 14.93 -14.14
N GLY A 292 -18.04 15.86 -14.24
CA GLY A 292 -18.11 17.06 -13.40
C GLY A 292 -16.83 17.91 -13.48
N LYS A 293 -16.20 18.16 -12.33
CA LYS A 293 -14.97 18.97 -12.25
C LYS A 293 -13.69 18.22 -12.70
N TYR A 294 -13.77 16.91 -12.95
CA TYR A 294 -12.62 16.08 -13.29
C TYR A 294 -12.47 15.92 -14.80
N THR A 295 -12.11 17.01 -15.46
CA THR A 295 -11.75 16.99 -16.90
C THR A 295 -10.41 16.23 -17.08
N PRO A 296 -10.11 15.71 -18.29
CA PRO A 296 -8.81 15.07 -18.56
C PRO A 296 -7.63 15.96 -18.15
N HIS A 297 -7.63 17.23 -18.50
CA HIS A 297 -6.60 18.19 -18.10
C HIS A 297 -6.49 18.33 -16.56
N LYS A 298 -7.64 18.38 -15.86
CA LYS A 298 -7.59 18.43 -14.39
C LYS A 298 -6.99 17.17 -13.77
N VAL A 299 -7.22 16.02 -14.39
CA VAL A 299 -6.63 14.74 -13.94
C VAL A 299 -5.13 14.71 -14.22
N GLU A 300 -4.67 15.20 -15.38
CA GLU A 300 -3.25 15.36 -15.72
C GLU A 300 -2.52 16.29 -14.76
N ASP A 301 -3.16 17.36 -14.30
CA ASP A 301 -2.61 18.35 -13.36
C ASP A 301 -2.57 17.86 -11.89
N MET A 302 -3.11 16.68 -11.58
CA MET A 302 -3.08 16.14 -10.23
C MET A 302 -1.69 15.59 -9.89
N GLU A 303 -1.34 15.63 -8.61
CA GLU A 303 -0.10 15.06 -8.13
C GLU A 303 -0.26 13.56 -7.86
N TYR A 304 0.66 12.75 -8.38
CA TYR A 304 0.67 11.30 -8.22
C TYR A 304 1.79 10.85 -7.28
N SER A 305 1.59 9.68 -6.68
CA SER A 305 2.58 9.07 -5.80
C SER A 305 3.81 8.59 -6.58
N CYS A 306 4.87 8.23 -5.85
CA CYS A 306 5.95 7.45 -6.44
C CYS A 306 5.43 6.08 -6.95
N SER A 307 6.28 5.41 -7.70
CA SER A 307 6.09 4.04 -8.13
C SER A 307 7.10 3.12 -7.45
N CYS A 308 7.14 1.86 -7.88
CA CYS A 308 8.04 0.84 -7.37
C CYS A 308 8.69 0.06 -8.51
N PHE A 309 9.97 -0.24 -8.32
CA PHE A 309 10.66 -1.34 -8.97
C PHE A 309 10.70 -2.52 -7.99
N ILE A 310 10.24 -3.69 -8.41
CA ILE A 310 10.11 -4.84 -7.52
C ILE A 310 10.80 -6.04 -8.12
N LEU A 311 11.64 -6.71 -7.32
CA LEU A 311 12.19 -8.01 -7.65
C LEU A 311 11.49 -9.09 -6.81
N TYR A 312 11.01 -10.12 -7.48
CA TYR A 312 10.49 -11.35 -6.89
C TYR A 312 11.54 -12.44 -7.13
N LEU A 313 12.20 -12.87 -6.05
CA LEU A 313 13.32 -13.81 -6.11
C LEU A 313 12.97 -15.11 -5.40
N GLY A 314 12.96 -16.20 -6.15
CA GLY A 314 12.96 -17.56 -5.60
C GLY A 314 14.40 -18.01 -5.38
N LEU A 315 14.73 -18.38 -4.15
CA LEU A 315 16.10 -18.73 -3.75
C LEU A 315 16.16 -20.21 -3.35
N ASP A 316 17.21 -20.92 -3.77
CA ASP A 316 17.50 -22.30 -3.33
C ASP A 316 18.23 -22.36 -1.96
N LYS A 317 18.23 -21.25 -1.24
CA LYS A 317 18.85 -21.05 0.07
C LYS A 317 17.88 -20.35 1.03
N ARG A 318 18.07 -20.63 2.32
CA ARG A 318 17.42 -19.88 3.41
C ARG A 318 18.45 -19.06 4.14
N TYR A 319 18.20 -17.78 4.27
CA TYR A 319 19.09 -16.88 4.99
C TYR A 319 18.73 -16.84 6.48
N PRO A 320 19.74 -16.74 7.36
CA PRO A 320 19.55 -16.73 8.81
C PRO A 320 19.05 -15.34 9.27
N SER A 321 17.80 -15.04 8.98
CA SER A 321 17.12 -13.86 9.51
C SER A 321 15.86 -14.28 10.23
N ASP A 322 15.64 -13.75 11.41
CA ASP A 322 14.40 -13.85 12.18
C ASP A 322 13.43 -12.71 11.84
N ALA A 323 13.89 -11.68 11.12
CA ALA A 323 13.06 -10.59 10.63
C ALA A 323 12.48 -10.92 9.26
N VAL A 324 11.15 -10.89 9.17
CA VAL A 324 10.40 -11.07 7.92
C VAL A 324 10.50 -9.82 7.04
N HIS A 325 10.57 -8.65 7.67
CA HIS A 325 10.68 -7.35 7.06
C HIS A 325 12.05 -6.75 7.36
N SER A 326 12.73 -6.28 6.33
CA SER A 326 13.97 -5.52 6.50
C SER A 326 14.06 -4.36 5.51
N ILE A 327 14.80 -3.33 5.90
CA ILE A 327 15.06 -2.14 5.06
C ILE A 327 16.55 -1.87 5.06
N ARG A 328 17.05 -1.51 3.88
CA ARG A 328 18.33 -0.85 3.71
C ARG A 328 18.10 0.61 3.36
N PHE A 329 18.65 1.53 4.14
CA PHE A 329 18.65 2.95 3.82
C PHE A 329 19.84 3.35 2.96
N ALA A 330 19.61 4.26 2.02
CA ALA A 330 20.64 4.96 1.30
C ALA A 330 21.61 5.68 2.26
N SER A 331 22.86 5.78 1.89
CA SER A 331 23.86 6.53 2.65
C SER A 331 23.48 8.01 2.78
N ASP A 332 22.94 8.59 1.69
CA ASP A 332 22.27 9.88 1.65
C ASP A 332 20.78 9.69 1.39
N PHE A 333 20.01 9.59 2.45
CA PHE A 333 18.57 9.33 2.36
C PHE A 333 17.80 10.51 1.78
N GLU A 334 18.18 11.76 2.09
CA GLU A 334 17.54 12.95 1.55
C GLU A 334 17.73 12.99 0.03
N ARG A 335 18.96 12.79 -0.44
CA ARG A 335 19.26 12.69 -1.87
C ARG A 335 18.48 11.58 -2.56
N ASN A 336 18.37 10.41 -1.93
CA ASN A 336 17.57 9.31 -2.46
C ASN A 336 16.09 9.68 -2.64
N ILE A 337 15.53 10.45 -1.71
CA ILE A 337 14.14 10.92 -1.80
C ILE A 337 13.99 11.99 -2.89
N ASP A 338 14.93 12.95 -2.99
CA ASP A 338 14.94 13.98 -4.04
C ASP A 338 15.02 13.36 -5.44
N ASP A 339 15.84 12.33 -5.63
CA ASP A 339 15.93 11.59 -6.90
C ASP A 339 14.57 11.04 -7.36
N ILE A 340 13.74 10.57 -6.41
CA ILE A 340 12.45 9.95 -6.69
C ILE A 340 11.36 11.01 -6.92
N PHE A 341 11.26 12.01 -6.04
CA PHE A 341 10.10 12.91 -5.98
C PHE A 341 10.30 14.23 -6.73
N ASP A 342 11.54 14.72 -6.83
CA ASP A 342 11.86 16.03 -7.41
C ASP A 342 12.59 15.92 -8.75
N ASP A 343 13.63 15.08 -8.82
CA ASP A 343 14.49 14.95 -10.01
C ASP A 343 13.98 13.91 -11.03
N ALA A 344 13.00 13.09 -10.65
CA ALA A 344 12.39 12.04 -11.45
C ALA A 344 13.42 11.09 -12.09
N ARG A 345 14.40 10.59 -11.33
CA ARG A 345 15.46 9.70 -11.79
C ARG A 345 15.64 8.48 -10.90
N PHE A 346 16.31 7.46 -11.43
CA PHE A 346 16.68 6.31 -10.63
C PHE A 346 17.72 6.70 -9.60
N PRO A 347 17.49 6.44 -8.30
CA PRO A 347 18.52 6.62 -7.30
C PRO A 347 19.77 5.79 -7.59
N ASP A 348 20.95 6.41 -7.48
CA ASP A 348 22.22 5.69 -7.62
C ASP A 348 22.53 4.81 -6.41
N ASP A 349 22.09 5.24 -5.24
CA ASP A 349 22.18 4.53 -3.97
C ASP A 349 20.76 4.36 -3.40
N PRO A 350 19.94 3.40 -3.91
CA PRO A 350 18.55 3.28 -3.52
C PRO A 350 18.37 2.72 -2.11
N SER A 351 17.47 3.32 -1.34
CA SER A 351 16.85 2.62 -0.22
C SER A 351 15.90 1.55 -0.75
N PHE A 352 15.86 0.38 -0.11
CA PHE A 352 14.96 -0.70 -0.51
C PHE A 352 14.46 -1.49 0.69
N TYR A 353 13.31 -2.09 0.49
CA TYR A 353 12.62 -2.95 1.44
C TYR A 353 12.67 -4.40 0.97
N CYS A 354 12.96 -5.32 1.90
CA CYS A 354 12.93 -6.77 1.68
C CYS A 354 11.84 -7.42 2.54
N TYR A 355 11.14 -8.38 1.94
CA TYR A 355 10.11 -9.19 2.59
C TYR A 355 10.35 -10.67 2.31
N ALA A 356 10.53 -11.46 3.37
CA ALA A 356 10.86 -12.88 3.31
C ALA A 356 9.77 -13.75 3.96
N PRO A 357 8.55 -13.81 3.38
CA PRO A 357 7.38 -14.45 4.01
C PRO A 357 7.51 -15.96 4.19
N SER A 358 8.34 -16.63 3.40
CA SER A 358 8.58 -18.08 3.55
C SER A 358 9.29 -18.44 4.85
N SER A 359 9.78 -17.45 5.62
CA SER A 359 10.26 -17.66 6.99
C SER A 359 9.13 -17.98 7.96
N LEU A 360 7.93 -17.42 7.76
CA LEU A 360 6.71 -17.67 8.52
C LEU A 360 5.87 -18.79 7.90
N ASP A 361 5.63 -18.74 6.59
CA ASP A 361 4.83 -19.74 5.88
C ASP A 361 5.66 -20.49 4.84
N ARG A 362 6.09 -21.68 5.22
CA ARG A 362 6.93 -22.58 4.39
C ARG A 362 6.25 -23.03 3.09
N SER A 363 4.92 -22.94 3.00
CA SER A 363 4.18 -23.30 1.80
C SER A 363 4.38 -22.35 0.62
N LEU A 364 5.00 -21.18 0.87
CA LEU A 364 5.26 -20.17 -0.16
C LEU A 364 6.50 -20.45 -1.01
N ALA A 365 7.31 -21.47 -0.67
CA ALA A 365 8.48 -21.88 -1.43
C ALA A 365 8.63 -23.41 -1.43
N PRO A 366 9.35 -23.99 -2.41
CA PRO A 366 9.74 -25.39 -2.39
C PRO A 366 10.58 -25.76 -1.14
N GLU A 367 10.67 -27.04 -0.83
CA GLU A 367 11.47 -27.51 0.29
C GLU A 367 12.94 -27.09 0.15
N GLY A 368 13.53 -26.53 1.21
CA GLY A 368 14.90 -26.00 1.18
C GLY A 368 15.03 -24.57 0.66
N CYS A 369 14.05 -24.10 -0.10
CA CYS A 369 14.03 -22.80 -0.74
C CYS A 369 13.43 -21.70 0.12
N SER A 370 13.52 -20.45 -0.37
CA SER A 370 12.86 -19.28 0.20
C SER A 370 12.37 -18.30 -0.87
N THR A 371 11.40 -17.49 -0.50
CA THR A 371 10.94 -16.35 -1.31
C THR A 371 11.49 -15.06 -0.75
N LEU A 372 11.90 -14.16 -1.63
CA LEU A 372 12.32 -12.82 -1.27
C LEU A 372 11.68 -11.81 -2.23
N TYR A 373 10.97 -10.85 -1.67
CA TYR A 373 10.39 -9.72 -2.37
C TYR A 373 11.24 -8.49 -2.04
N VAL A 374 11.74 -7.78 -3.06
CA VAL A 374 12.58 -6.59 -2.88
C VAL A 374 11.91 -5.42 -3.58
N LEU A 375 11.51 -4.40 -2.82
CA LEU A 375 10.85 -3.20 -3.33
C LEU A 375 11.76 -1.99 -3.22
N VAL A 376 11.97 -1.34 -4.35
CA VAL A 376 12.70 -0.07 -4.48
C VAL A 376 11.72 1.02 -4.91
N PRO A 377 11.53 2.09 -4.13
CA PRO A 377 10.76 3.25 -4.58
C PRO A 377 11.47 3.93 -5.75
N VAL A 378 10.70 4.26 -6.80
CA VAL A 378 11.18 4.91 -8.01
C VAL A 378 10.18 5.96 -8.48
N PRO A 379 10.57 6.92 -9.35
CA PRO A 379 9.63 7.88 -9.92
C PRO A 379 8.51 7.18 -10.70
N PRO A 380 7.30 7.78 -10.78
CA PRO A 380 6.27 7.35 -11.71
C PRO A 380 6.71 7.61 -13.17
N LEU A 381 5.96 7.04 -14.11
CA LEU A 381 6.20 7.29 -15.53
C LEU A 381 5.94 8.77 -15.85
N SER A 382 6.88 9.40 -16.52
CA SER A 382 6.74 10.76 -17.03
C SER A 382 7.70 10.98 -18.19
N PRO A 383 7.54 12.03 -19.00
CA PRO A 383 8.53 12.38 -20.02
C PRO A 383 9.91 12.69 -19.45
N ALA A 384 10.01 13.06 -18.18
CA ALA A 384 11.26 13.37 -17.47
C ALA A 384 11.90 12.15 -16.82
N SER A 385 11.10 11.10 -16.49
CA SER A 385 11.62 9.91 -15.82
C SER A 385 12.39 9.00 -16.79
N PRO A 386 13.34 8.20 -16.30
CA PRO A 386 14.05 7.21 -17.10
C PRO A 386 13.08 6.21 -17.74
N ARG A 387 13.47 5.65 -18.87
CA ARG A 387 12.71 4.59 -19.54
C ARG A 387 13.00 3.24 -18.90
N TRP A 388 12.01 2.37 -18.89
CA TRP A 388 12.13 1.00 -18.42
C TRP A 388 12.31 0.04 -19.61
N THR A 389 13.50 0.08 -20.24
CA THR A 389 13.90 -0.94 -21.22
C THR A 389 14.51 -2.14 -20.51
N ASP A 390 14.61 -3.30 -21.21
CA ASP A 390 15.24 -4.51 -20.64
C ASP A 390 16.66 -4.24 -20.13
N ALA A 391 17.41 -3.35 -20.81
CA ALA A 391 18.76 -2.99 -20.40
C ALA A 391 18.79 -2.20 -19.09
N GLU A 392 17.90 -1.21 -18.94
CA GLU A 392 17.78 -0.40 -17.73
C GLU A 392 17.25 -1.23 -16.56
N VAL A 393 16.30 -2.15 -16.80
CA VAL A 393 15.83 -3.11 -15.80
C VAL A 393 16.99 -3.98 -15.30
N ALA A 394 17.80 -4.54 -16.21
CA ALA A 394 18.94 -5.37 -15.86
C ALA A 394 20.02 -4.59 -15.08
N GLU A 395 20.36 -3.38 -15.52
CA GLU A 395 21.33 -2.51 -14.83
C GLU A 395 20.85 -2.14 -13.41
N TYR A 396 19.58 -1.74 -13.28
CA TYR A 396 19.05 -1.34 -11.97
C TYR A 396 18.88 -2.53 -11.03
N ARG A 397 18.47 -3.69 -11.56
CA ARG A 397 18.46 -4.96 -10.84
C ARG A 397 19.84 -5.30 -10.29
N ASP A 398 20.90 -5.22 -11.12
CA ASP A 398 22.26 -5.55 -10.70
C ASP A 398 22.77 -4.59 -9.62
N ARG A 399 22.45 -3.30 -9.73
CA ARG A 399 22.73 -2.30 -8.70
C ARG A 399 22.10 -2.67 -7.34
N VAL A 400 20.83 -3.06 -7.35
CA VAL A 400 20.11 -3.48 -6.12
C VAL A 400 20.75 -4.73 -5.52
N LEU A 401 21.05 -5.73 -6.34
CA LEU A 401 21.69 -6.97 -5.88
C LEU A 401 23.09 -6.72 -5.31
N ASP A 402 23.92 -5.83 -5.92
CA ASP A 402 25.21 -5.42 -5.38
C ASP A 402 25.10 -4.83 -3.97
N LEU A 403 24.09 -3.98 -3.75
CA LEU A 403 23.82 -3.40 -2.43
C LEU A 403 23.33 -4.44 -1.44
N MET A 404 22.48 -5.38 -1.87
CA MET A 404 22.01 -6.48 -1.03
C MET A 404 23.16 -7.34 -0.52
N GLU A 405 24.06 -7.77 -1.42
CA GLU A 405 25.20 -8.60 -1.06
C GLU A 405 26.20 -7.88 -0.15
N ARG A 406 26.39 -6.59 -0.33
CA ARG A 406 27.35 -5.80 0.44
C ARG A 406 26.84 -5.34 1.79
N GLU A 407 25.56 -5.06 1.94
CA GLU A 407 25.03 -4.28 3.08
C GLU A 407 23.86 -4.94 3.83
N THR A 408 23.48 -6.16 3.43
CA THR A 408 22.39 -6.88 4.08
C THR A 408 22.81 -8.28 4.54
N VAL A 409 21.85 -9.13 4.92
CA VAL A 409 22.08 -10.54 5.26
C VAL A 409 22.16 -11.46 4.03
N TYR A 410 21.94 -10.92 2.85
CA TYR A 410 21.86 -11.65 1.57
C TYR A 410 23.17 -11.56 0.78
N GLU A 411 24.31 -11.83 1.44
CA GLU A 411 25.68 -11.60 0.95
C GLU A 411 26.10 -12.40 -0.29
N ASP A 412 25.35 -13.42 -0.69
CA ASP A 412 25.59 -14.28 -1.84
C ASP A 412 24.29 -14.54 -2.64
N VAL A 413 23.39 -13.58 -2.64
CA VAL A 413 22.02 -13.79 -3.15
C VAL A 413 22.00 -14.17 -4.63
N ARG A 414 22.93 -13.61 -5.44
CA ARG A 414 22.98 -13.91 -6.88
C ARG A 414 23.23 -15.39 -7.17
N ASP A 415 24.07 -16.04 -6.40
CA ASP A 415 24.44 -17.44 -6.60
C ASP A 415 23.27 -18.40 -6.28
N HIS A 416 22.25 -17.90 -5.61
CA HIS A 416 21.12 -18.66 -5.12
C HIS A 416 19.77 -18.32 -5.77
N ILE A 417 19.74 -17.40 -6.75
CA ILE A 417 18.52 -17.08 -7.50
C ILE A 417 18.22 -18.22 -8.48
N VAL A 418 17.10 -18.91 -8.29
CA VAL A 418 16.59 -19.96 -9.19
C VAL A 418 15.32 -19.55 -9.91
N PHE A 419 14.63 -18.53 -9.40
CA PHE A 419 13.49 -17.86 -10.06
C PHE A 419 13.64 -16.37 -9.89
N GLU A 420 13.34 -15.62 -10.95
CA GLU A 420 13.35 -14.16 -10.91
C GLU A 420 12.25 -13.57 -11.78
N ARG A 421 11.58 -12.55 -11.25
CA ARG A 421 10.68 -11.67 -12.00
C ARG A 421 10.84 -10.24 -11.50
N ALA A 422 10.92 -9.30 -12.42
CA ALA A 422 10.90 -7.88 -12.11
C ALA A 422 9.53 -7.27 -12.47
N TYR A 423 9.06 -6.33 -11.66
CA TYR A 423 7.97 -5.41 -11.99
C TYR A 423 8.48 -3.99 -11.96
N THR A 424 8.02 -3.21 -12.90
CA THR A 424 8.36 -1.82 -13.13
C THR A 424 7.11 -0.95 -13.07
N PRO A 425 7.21 0.38 -13.09
CA PRO A 425 6.05 1.25 -13.26
C PRO A 425 5.18 0.93 -14.49
N LEU A 426 5.75 0.34 -15.56
CA LEU A 426 5.00 -0.11 -16.74
C LEU A 426 4.01 -1.22 -16.37
N ASP A 427 4.44 -2.19 -15.55
CA ASP A 427 3.57 -3.29 -15.11
C ASP A 427 2.39 -2.78 -14.28
N PHE A 428 2.61 -1.75 -13.45
CA PHE A 428 1.53 -1.11 -12.69
C PHE A 428 0.55 -0.37 -13.60
N ALA A 429 1.05 0.33 -14.64
CA ALA A 429 0.21 1.01 -15.61
C ALA A 429 -0.62 0.01 -16.43
N GLU A 430 -0.02 -1.05 -16.95
CA GLU A 430 -0.66 -2.02 -17.84
C GLU A 430 -1.64 -2.94 -17.09
N ARG A 431 -1.17 -3.56 -16.00
CA ARG A 431 -1.97 -4.56 -15.28
C ARG A 431 -3.07 -3.96 -14.42
N PHE A 432 -2.77 -2.84 -13.76
CA PHE A 432 -3.68 -2.26 -12.76
C PHE A 432 -4.32 -0.95 -13.21
N ASN A 433 -4.07 -0.51 -14.43
CA ASN A 433 -4.53 0.79 -14.96
C ASN A 433 -4.09 1.96 -14.06
N ALA A 434 -2.96 1.80 -13.34
CA ALA A 434 -2.43 2.85 -12.49
C ALA A 434 -1.93 4.01 -13.36
N TYR A 435 -2.47 5.20 -13.11
CA TYR A 435 -2.10 6.38 -13.90
C TYR A 435 -0.61 6.67 -13.73
N ASP A 436 0.11 6.80 -14.85
CA ASP A 436 1.58 6.96 -14.89
C ASP A 436 2.33 5.89 -14.06
N GLY A 437 1.76 4.72 -13.88
CA GLY A 437 2.34 3.65 -13.08
C GLY A 437 2.45 3.97 -11.58
N ALA A 438 1.79 5.03 -11.09
CA ALA A 438 1.81 5.42 -9.69
C ALA A 438 1.20 4.31 -8.81
N THR A 439 2.04 3.63 -8.03
CA THR A 439 1.63 2.42 -7.29
C THR A 439 0.56 2.73 -6.24
N PHE A 440 0.64 3.90 -5.58
CA PHE A 440 -0.25 4.30 -4.49
C PHE A 440 -1.36 5.28 -4.93
N GLY A 441 -1.46 5.58 -6.24
CA GLY A 441 -2.46 6.47 -6.82
C GLY A 441 -2.16 7.96 -6.57
N LEU A 442 -3.18 8.76 -6.26
CA LEU A 442 -3.00 10.19 -6.00
C LEU A 442 -2.12 10.42 -4.75
N ARG A 443 -1.13 11.31 -4.89
CA ARG A 443 -0.25 11.73 -3.80
C ARG A 443 -1.09 12.34 -2.66
N PRO A 444 -0.95 11.88 -1.42
CA PRO A 444 -1.82 12.32 -0.32
C PRO A 444 -1.33 13.64 0.30
N THR A 445 -1.18 14.69 -0.52
CA THR A 445 -0.96 16.05 -0.04
C THR A 445 -2.21 16.57 0.68
N LEU A 446 -2.08 17.64 1.49
CA LEU A 446 -3.24 18.23 2.17
C LEU A 446 -4.33 18.68 1.18
N GLY A 447 -3.92 19.16 -0.02
CA GLY A 447 -4.83 19.61 -1.08
C GLY A 447 -5.52 18.47 -1.85
N GLN A 448 -5.07 17.23 -1.69
CA GLN A 448 -5.61 16.03 -2.36
C GLN A 448 -6.06 14.96 -1.37
N SER A 449 -6.19 15.29 -0.09
CA SER A 449 -6.59 14.37 0.98
C SER A 449 -7.92 14.76 1.60
N HIS A 450 -8.53 13.85 2.36
CA HIS A 450 -9.74 14.06 3.12
C HIS A 450 -10.89 14.61 2.24
N TYR A 451 -11.43 15.78 2.59
CA TYR A 451 -12.51 16.43 1.84
C TYR A 451 -12.13 16.79 0.38
N TRP A 452 -10.85 17.06 0.11
CA TRP A 452 -10.37 17.44 -1.22
C TRP A 452 -10.12 16.26 -2.15
N ARG A 453 -10.05 15.03 -1.60
CA ARG A 453 -9.94 13.82 -2.41
C ARG A 453 -11.19 13.64 -3.27
N PRO A 454 -11.10 13.02 -4.47
CA PRO A 454 -12.29 12.65 -5.22
C PRO A 454 -13.28 11.88 -4.33
N HIS A 455 -14.53 12.34 -4.31
CA HIS A 455 -15.58 11.69 -3.51
C HIS A 455 -16.11 10.45 -4.23
N ASN A 456 -16.45 9.46 -3.45
CA ASN A 456 -17.14 8.25 -3.90
C ASN A 456 -18.64 8.51 -4.07
#